data_d64e3e84b42b8eb6258fc73712a51030
#
_entry.id   d64e3e84b42b8eb6258fc73712a51030
#
_cell.length_a   1.000
_cell.length_b   1.000
_cell.length_c   1.000
_cell.angle_alpha   90.00
_cell.angle_beta   90.00
_cell.angle_gamma   90.00
#
_symmetry.space_group_name_H-M   'P 1'
#
loop_
_entity.id
_entity.type
_entity.pdbx_description
1 polymer ?
#
loop_
_entity_poly.entity_id
_entity_poly.type
_entity_poly.pdbx_seq_one_letter_code
_entity_poly.pdbx_strand_id
1 'polypeptide(L)'
;ISNYFPINQYIVSLDDDVEEIQYLKGDKLIKLRDLDTFFKDAYKVLIKEKLYIWGVYPVRNAFFMYNTISTDLKFIIGVTFGYINRKLKKLIPKAEGKEDIEQSILYYKMDRGVVRFNNIVPKTKFNAPGGLGIDRYEMNKKAADFLQQKYPDIVTLFHRKNGMPEVRLARLPRIL
;
A
#
# COMPACT_ATOMS: atom_id res chain seq x y z
N ILE A 1 -14.54 -5.56 -5.59
CA ILE A 1 -14.67 -5.74 -4.13
C ILE A 1 -15.52 -4.60 -3.54
N SER A 2 -15.15 -3.31 -3.71
CA SER A 2 -15.86 -2.17 -3.08
C SER A 2 -17.36 -2.10 -3.38
N ASN A 3 -17.80 -2.51 -4.57
CA ASN A 3 -19.21 -2.50 -4.94
C ASN A 3 -20.03 -3.59 -4.23
N TYR A 4 -19.40 -4.69 -3.85
CA TYR A 4 -20.03 -5.82 -3.18
C TYR A 4 -20.40 -5.52 -1.73
N PHE A 5 -19.47 -4.90 -0.99
CA PHE A 5 -19.66 -4.60 0.43
C PHE A 5 -20.46 -3.31 0.68
N PRO A 6 -21.19 -3.18 1.80
CA PRO A 6 -21.87 -1.95 2.19
C PRO A 6 -20.94 -0.74 2.33
N ILE A 7 -21.49 0.46 2.24
CA ILE A 7 -20.79 1.70 2.62
C ILE A 7 -20.47 1.66 4.11
N ASN A 8 -19.33 2.22 4.50
CA ASN A 8 -18.75 2.21 5.85
C ASN A 8 -18.32 0.83 6.38
N GLN A 9 -18.39 -0.21 5.55
CA GLN A 9 -17.80 -1.51 5.90
C GLN A 9 -16.28 -1.39 6.02
N TYR A 10 -15.73 -1.98 7.07
CA TYR A 10 -14.28 -2.16 7.25
C TYR A 10 -13.83 -3.38 6.43
N ILE A 11 -12.92 -3.17 5.51
CA ILE A 11 -12.44 -4.21 4.58
C ILE A 11 -10.93 -4.36 4.75
N VAL A 12 -10.48 -5.58 5.00
CA VAL A 12 -9.06 -5.97 4.94
C VAL A 12 -8.85 -6.77 3.67
N SER A 13 -7.83 -6.41 2.91
CA SER A 13 -7.35 -7.15 1.73
C SER A 13 -6.01 -7.80 2.05
N LEU A 14 -5.92 -9.08 1.78
CA LEU A 14 -4.70 -9.87 1.91
C LEU A 14 -4.53 -10.67 0.62
N ASP A 15 -3.32 -10.67 0.05
CA ASP A 15 -3.01 -11.55 -1.07
C ASP A 15 -2.88 -13.00 -0.60
N ASP A 16 -3.14 -13.95 -1.49
CA ASP A 16 -3.17 -15.38 -1.21
C ASP A 16 -1.78 -16.00 -0.96
N ASP A 17 -0.71 -15.26 -1.32
CA ASP A 17 0.67 -15.65 -1.06
C ASP A 17 1.23 -15.15 0.29
N VAL A 18 0.41 -14.46 1.11
CA VAL A 18 0.82 -14.01 2.45
C VAL A 18 0.91 -15.19 3.39
N GLU A 19 2.13 -15.53 3.81
CA GLU A 19 2.38 -16.60 4.79
C GLU A 19 2.12 -16.17 6.23
N GLU A 20 2.53 -14.94 6.56
CA GLU A 20 2.34 -14.35 7.88
C GLU A 20 2.52 -12.84 7.86
N ILE A 21 1.96 -12.17 8.85
CA ILE A 21 2.26 -10.77 9.17
C ILE A 21 3.27 -10.75 10.32
N GLN A 22 4.29 -9.91 10.19
CA GLN A 22 5.35 -9.74 11.17
C GLN A 22 5.39 -8.30 11.70
N TYR A 23 5.90 -8.13 12.92
CA TYR A 23 6.16 -6.82 13.50
C TYR A 23 7.63 -6.68 13.89
N LEU A 24 8.11 -5.44 13.89
CA LEU A 24 9.46 -5.08 14.32
C LEU A 24 9.55 -5.07 15.83
N LYS A 25 10.47 -5.89 16.40
CA LYS A 25 10.82 -5.88 17.82
C LYS A 25 12.34 -5.76 17.95
N GLY A 26 12.82 -4.56 18.34
CA GLY A 26 14.24 -4.26 18.25
C GLY A 26 14.70 -4.28 16.78
N ASP A 27 15.65 -5.13 16.46
CA ASP A 27 16.20 -5.37 15.13
C ASP A 27 15.64 -6.62 14.43
N LYS A 28 14.63 -7.28 15.03
CA LYS A 28 14.09 -8.57 14.56
C LYS A 28 12.63 -8.43 14.10
N LEU A 29 12.26 -9.27 13.13
CA LEU A 29 10.89 -9.44 12.70
C LEU A 29 10.28 -10.66 13.39
N ILE A 30 9.21 -10.42 14.14
CA ILE A 30 8.50 -11.43 14.94
C ILE A 30 7.09 -11.61 14.37
N LYS A 31 6.62 -12.86 14.29
CA LYS A 31 5.26 -13.16 13.84
C LYS A 31 4.22 -12.48 14.71
N LEU A 32 3.32 -11.74 14.08
CA LEU A 32 2.15 -11.13 14.73
C LEU A 32 1.06 -12.20 14.85
N ARG A 33 0.78 -12.64 16.07
CA ARG A 33 -0.15 -13.74 16.33
C ARG A 33 -1.60 -13.29 16.40
N ASP A 34 -1.86 -12.11 16.93
CA ASP A 34 -3.20 -11.55 17.10
C ASP A 34 -3.49 -10.54 16.00
N LEU A 35 -3.93 -11.06 14.85
CA LEU A 35 -4.29 -10.25 13.69
C LEU A 35 -5.61 -9.50 13.92
N ASP A 36 -6.55 -10.09 14.66
CA ASP A 36 -7.85 -9.47 14.93
C ASP A 36 -7.68 -8.17 15.73
N THR A 37 -6.89 -8.20 16.79
CA THR A 37 -6.56 -6.99 17.56
C THR A 37 -5.83 -5.97 16.71
N PHE A 38 -4.85 -6.38 15.90
CA PHE A 38 -4.16 -5.46 15.00
C PHE A 38 -5.11 -4.76 14.01
N PHE A 39 -5.99 -5.51 13.36
CA PHE A 39 -6.93 -4.92 12.42
C PHE A 39 -7.91 -3.96 13.11
N LYS A 40 -8.44 -4.33 14.26
CA LYS A 40 -9.29 -3.42 15.07
C LYS A 40 -8.56 -2.13 15.43
N ASP A 41 -7.31 -2.22 15.86
CA ASP A 41 -6.52 -1.04 16.23
C ASP A 41 -6.15 -0.20 14.99
N ALA A 42 -5.90 -0.82 13.84
CA ALA A 42 -5.67 -0.10 12.60
C ALA A 42 -6.88 0.77 12.20
N TYR A 43 -8.11 0.27 12.37
CA TYR A 43 -9.31 1.07 12.13
C TYR A 43 -9.55 2.15 13.19
N LYS A 44 -9.20 1.92 14.45
CA LYS A 44 -9.21 2.98 15.48
C LYS A 44 -8.29 4.13 15.09
N VAL A 45 -7.10 3.82 14.54
CA VAL A 45 -6.17 4.85 14.02
C VAL A 45 -6.81 5.60 12.85
N LEU A 46 -7.43 4.92 11.87
CA LEU A 46 -8.12 5.57 10.76
C LEU A 46 -9.19 6.56 11.26
N ILE A 47 -10.02 6.14 12.21
CA ILE A 47 -11.09 6.97 12.77
C ILE A 47 -10.50 8.19 13.48
N LYS A 48 -9.50 7.99 14.34
CA LYS A 48 -8.80 9.06 15.07
C LYS A 48 -8.20 10.09 14.12
N GLU A 49 -7.54 9.61 13.05
CA GLU A 49 -6.85 10.45 12.08
C GLU A 49 -7.79 10.98 10.99
N LYS A 50 -9.07 10.60 10.96
CA LYS A 50 -10.04 10.93 9.90
C LYS A 50 -9.55 10.53 8.50
N LEU A 51 -8.88 9.39 8.41
CA LEU A 51 -8.36 8.81 7.17
C LEU A 51 -9.13 7.52 6.83
N TYR A 52 -8.98 7.01 5.60
CA TYR A 52 -9.84 5.95 5.11
C TYR A 52 -9.10 4.73 4.55
N ILE A 53 -7.78 4.78 4.46
CA ILE A 53 -6.93 3.64 4.08
C ILE A 53 -5.76 3.50 5.04
N TRP A 54 -5.46 2.26 5.43
CA TRP A 54 -4.24 1.91 6.13
C TRP A 54 -3.48 0.82 5.38
N GLY A 55 -2.18 0.78 5.55
CA GLY A 55 -1.33 -0.30 5.06
C GLY A 55 -0.13 -0.53 5.94
N VAL A 56 0.73 -1.43 5.50
CA VAL A 56 1.92 -1.88 6.23
C VAL A 56 3.19 -1.51 5.47
N TYR A 57 4.34 -1.74 6.07
CA TYR A 57 5.63 -1.46 5.44
C TYR A 57 5.87 -2.38 4.24
N PRO A 58 6.32 -1.85 3.09
CA PRO A 58 6.34 -2.62 1.84
C PRO A 58 7.55 -3.54 1.67
N VAL A 59 8.59 -3.41 2.50
CA VAL A 59 9.85 -4.15 2.36
C VAL A 59 10.16 -4.92 3.62
N ARG A 60 10.25 -6.24 3.52
CA ARG A 60 10.58 -7.12 4.64
C ARG A 60 12.07 -7.05 4.98
N ASN A 61 12.47 -5.93 5.59
CA ASN A 61 13.83 -5.71 6.07
C ASN A 61 13.79 -4.81 7.32
N ALA A 62 14.08 -5.40 8.49
CA ALA A 62 14.05 -4.71 9.77
C ALA A 62 14.91 -3.42 9.80
N PHE A 63 16.02 -3.40 9.05
CA PHE A 63 16.92 -2.24 8.98
C PHE A 63 16.25 -0.96 8.49
N PHE A 64 15.24 -1.07 7.61
CA PHE A 64 14.51 0.07 7.06
C PHE A 64 13.19 0.36 7.77
N MET A 65 12.81 -0.46 8.76
CA MET A 65 11.54 -0.32 9.46
C MET A 65 11.68 0.51 10.74
N TYR A 66 10.58 1.11 11.20
CA TYR A 66 10.53 2.00 12.36
C TYR A 66 9.28 1.73 13.18
N ASN A 67 9.36 1.89 14.51
CA ASN A 67 8.21 1.78 15.42
C ASN A 67 7.35 3.07 15.39
N THR A 68 6.86 3.43 14.21
CA THR A 68 6.06 4.64 13.99
C THR A 68 4.89 4.36 13.07
N ILE A 69 3.87 5.21 13.15
CA ILE A 69 2.76 5.28 12.20
C ILE A 69 2.93 6.58 11.41
N SER A 70 2.88 6.49 10.08
CA SER A 70 2.89 7.65 9.19
C SER A 70 1.47 7.98 8.74
N THR A 71 1.19 9.29 8.58
CA THR A 71 -0.12 9.77 8.07
C THR A 71 0.03 10.68 6.85
N ASP A 72 1.25 10.91 6.38
CA ASP A 72 1.60 11.61 5.15
C ASP A 72 1.45 10.69 3.91
N LEU A 73 1.83 11.18 2.71
CA LEU A 73 1.84 10.32 1.53
C LEU A 73 2.88 9.21 1.68
N LYS A 74 2.38 8.00 1.78
CA LYS A 74 3.18 6.77 1.79
C LYS A 74 2.63 5.76 0.79
N PHE A 75 3.52 4.98 0.22
CA PHE A 75 3.13 3.81 -0.56
C PHE A 75 2.43 2.79 0.35
N ILE A 76 1.21 2.44 0.01
CA ILE A 76 0.41 1.37 0.62
C ILE A 76 0.48 0.17 -0.31
N ILE A 77 1.23 -0.85 0.07
CA ILE A 77 1.42 -2.06 -0.74
C ILE A 77 0.11 -2.86 -0.84
N GLY A 78 -0.22 -3.34 -2.05
CA GLY A 78 -1.44 -4.09 -2.33
C GLY A 78 -1.56 -5.43 -1.59
N VAL A 79 -0.44 -6.02 -1.22
CA VAL A 79 -0.36 -7.32 -0.52
C VAL A 79 -1.12 -7.37 0.81
N THR A 80 -1.11 -6.25 1.57
CA THR A 80 -1.78 -6.18 2.88
C THR A 80 -2.19 -4.74 3.18
N PHE A 81 -3.47 -4.47 3.15
CA PHE A 81 -4.03 -3.16 3.48
C PHE A 81 -5.48 -3.29 3.94
N GLY A 82 -6.02 -2.22 4.50
CA GLY A 82 -7.43 -2.14 4.79
C GLY A 82 -7.99 -0.74 4.56
N TYR A 83 -9.27 -0.65 4.35
CA TYR A 83 -9.94 0.61 4.11
C TYR A 83 -11.39 0.62 4.63
N ILE A 84 -11.94 1.82 4.82
CA ILE A 84 -13.36 2.02 5.09
C ILE A 84 -14.04 2.25 3.75
N ASN A 85 -14.98 1.38 3.40
CA ASN A 85 -15.61 1.38 2.08
C ASN A 85 -16.52 2.59 1.89
N ARG A 86 -16.26 3.39 0.84
CA ARG A 86 -17.07 4.58 0.48
C ARG A 86 -17.77 4.46 -0.87
N LYS A 87 -17.51 3.40 -1.63
CA LYS A 87 -18.03 3.18 -3.00
C LYS A 87 -17.81 4.34 -3.97
N LEU A 88 -16.70 5.08 -3.80
CA LEU A 88 -16.42 6.25 -4.63
C LEU A 88 -15.66 5.84 -5.90
N LYS A 89 -16.27 6.04 -7.07
CA LYS A 89 -15.66 5.73 -8.38
C LYS A 89 -14.27 6.38 -8.56
N LYS A 90 -14.06 7.57 -7.98
CA LYS A 90 -12.80 8.31 -8.06
C LYS A 90 -11.64 7.67 -7.24
N LEU A 91 -11.93 6.68 -6.39
CA LEU A 91 -10.93 5.89 -5.67
C LEU A 91 -10.56 4.58 -6.37
N ILE A 92 -11.12 4.30 -7.55
CA ILE A 92 -10.79 3.11 -8.32
C ILE A 92 -9.52 3.40 -9.14
N PRO A 93 -8.40 2.68 -8.87
CA PRO A 93 -7.18 2.85 -9.63
C PRO A 93 -7.36 2.40 -11.09
N LYS A 94 -6.55 2.96 -12.00
CA LYS A 94 -6.53 2.67 -13.43
C LYS A 94 -5.16 2.25 -13.95
N ALA A 95 -4.13 2.33 -13.11
CA ALA A 95 -2.77 1.97 -13.45
C ALA A 95 -2.58 0.45 -13.34
N GLU A 96 -2.92 -0.28 -14.39
CA GLU A 96 -2.77 -1.75 -14.44
C GLU A 96 -1.32 -2.16 -14.13
N GLY A 97 -1.13 -3.01 -13.10
CA GLY A 97 0.17 -3.46 -12.61
C GLY A 97 0.85 -2.53 -11.60
N LYS A 98 0.26 -1.35 -11.30
CA LYS A 98 0.68 -0.44 -10.22
C LYS A 98 -0.54 0.20 -9.54
N GLU A 99 -1.60 -0.60 -9.40
CA GLU A 99 -2.87 -0.19 -8.81
C GLU A 99 -2.70 0.30 -7.37
N ASP A 100 -1.83 -0.34 -6.62
CA ASP A 100 -1.53 -0.02 -5.22
C ASP A 100 -0.84 1.34 -5.06
N ILE A 101 0.03 1.71 -6.00
CA ILE A 101 0.65 3.04 -6.05
C ILE A 101 -0.41 4.10 -6.34
N GLU A 102 -1.23 3.88 -7.38
CA GLU A 102 -2.30 4.82 -7.70
C GLU A 102 -3.34 4.93 -6.58
N GLN A 103 -3.71 3.82 -5.96
CA GLN A 103 -4.60 3.80 -4.80
C GLN A 103 -4.07 4.68 -3.67
N SER A 104 -2.77 4.58 -3.35
CA SER A 104 -2.13 5.44 -2.35
C SER A 104 -2.27 6.92 -2.68
N ILE A 105 -2.05 7.30 -3.95
CA ILE A 105 -2.20 8.67 -4.43
C ILE A 105 -3.65 9.14 -4.37
N LEU A 106 -4.59 8.31 -4.81
CA LEU A 106 -6.02 8.66 -4.82
C LEU A 106 -6.56 8.93 -3.42
N TYR A 107 -6.23 8.07 -2.45
CA TYR A 107 -6.62 8.29 -1.06
C TYR A 107 -5.93 9.51 -0.47
N TYR A 108 -4.63 9.69 -0.72
CA TYR A 108 -3.92 10.89 -0.26
C TYR A 108 -4.53 12.18 -0.83
N LYS A 109 -4.81 12.23 -2.13
CA LYS A 109 -5.45 13.41 -2.76
C LYS A 109 -6.85 13.69 -2.22
N MET A 110 -7.58 12.64 -1.86
CA MET A 110 -8.94 12.76 -1.33
C MET A 110 -8.98 13.17 0.13
N ASP A 111 -8.17 12.49 0.95
CA ASP A 111 -8.26 12.54 2.41
C ASP A 111 -7.06 13.27 3.03
N ARG A 112 -6.14 13.77 2.18
CA ARG A 112 -4.93 14.50 2.56
C ARG A 112 -3.94 13.69 3.42
N GLY A 113 -4.06 12.38 3.40
CA GLY A 113 -3.19 11.45 4.12
C GLY A 113 -3.58 10.00 3.87
N VAL A 114 -2.68 9.11 4.26
CA VAL A 114 -2.89 7.66 4.35
C VAL A 114 -2.25 7.18 5.64
N VAL A 115 -2.74 6.11 6.24
CA VAL A 115 -2.09 5.51 7.43
C VAL A 115 -1.16 4.39 6.98
N ARG A 116 0.11 4.44 7.43
CA ARG A 116 1.02 3.30 7.24
C ARG A 116 1.71 2.93 8.55
N PHE A 117 1.56 1.65 8.92
CA PHE A 117 2.28 1.05 10.05
C PHE A 117 3.69 0.68 9.60
N ASN A 118 4.68 1.48 9.99
CA ASN A 118 6.07 1.31 9.55
C ASN A 118 6.80 0.17 10.29
N ASN A 119 6.18 -0.40 11.30
CA ASN A 119 6.67 -1.51 12.10
C ASN A 119 5.99 -2.86 11.79
N ILE A 120 5.07 -2.88 10.85
CA ILE A 120 4.35 -4.10 10.43
C ILE A 120 4.70 -4.41 8.98
N VAL A 121 4.91 -5.68 8.64
CA VAL A 121 5.29 -6.11 7.29
C VAL A 121 4.73 -7.50 6.99
N PRO A 122 4.25 -7.76 5.75
CA PRO A 122 3.88 -9.10 5.32
C PRO A 122 5.14 -9.91 4.97
N LYS A 123 5.08 -11.22 5.22
CA LYS A 123 5.97 -12.22 4.65
C LYS A 123 5.21 -12.96 3.56
N THR A 124 5.68 -12.87 2.32
CA THR A 124 5.06 -13.49 1.15
C THR A 124 5.98 -14.52 0.51
N LYS A 125 5.41 -15.45 -0.24
CA LYS A 125 6.15 -16.38 -1.10
C LYS A 125 6.51 -15.67 -2.41
N PHE A 126 7.65 -14.99 -2.44
CA PHE A 126 8.17 -14.46 -3.69
C PHE A 126 8.53 -15.60 -4.65
N ASN A 127 8.13 -15.49 -5.92
CA ASN A 127 8.42 -16.43 -7.02
C ASN A 127 7.62 -17.73 -7.01
N ALA A 128 6.35 -17.74 -6.55
CA ALA A 128 5.47 -18.85 -6.87
C ALA A 128 5.27 -18.96 -8.40
N PRO A 129 5.26 -20.17 -9.00
CA PRO A 129 4.91 -20.37 -10.40
C PRO A 129 3.49 -19.83 -10.65
N GLY A 130 3.32 -18.96 -11.65
CA GLY A 130 2.02 -18.35 -11.99
C GLY A 130 2.00 -16.82 -11.92
N GLY A 131 3.10 -16.17 -11.56
CA GLY A 131 3.23 -14.71 -11.64
C GLY A 131 3.24 -14.21 -13.09
N LEU A 132 2.83 -12.96 -13.31
CA LEU A 132 2.77 -12.26 -14.60
C LEU A 132 3.98 -12.58 -15.50
N GLY A 133 3.74 -13.17 -16.69
CA GLY A 133 4.72 -13.69 -17.61
C GLY A 133 5.59 -12.64 -18.34
N ILE A 134 5.95 -12.93 -19.58
CA ILE A 134 6.91 -12.19 -20.44
C ILE A 134 6.55 -10.71 -20.63
N ASP A 135 5.29 -10.32 -20.52
CA ASP A 135 4.80 -8.94 -20.72
C ASP A 135 4.98 -8.02 -19.50
N ARG A 136 5.60 -8.52 -18.42
CA ARG A 136 5.74 -7.76 -17.16
C ARG A 136 6.49 -6.43 -17.34
N TYR A 137 7.49 -6.39 -18.21
CA TYR A 137 8.26 -5.17 -18.48
C TYR A 137 7.37 -4.10 -19.12
N GLU A 138 6.68 -4.45 -20.21
CA GLU A 138 5.82 -3.52 -20.95
C GLU A 138 4.65 -3.04 -20.10
N MET A 139 4.04 -3.92 -19.32
CA MET A 139 2.97 -3.55 -18.39
C MET A 139 3.48 -2.58 -17.31
N ASN A 140 4.63 -2.86 -16.69
CA ASN A 140 5.24 -1.97 -15.70
C ASN A 140 5.60 -0.61 -16.30
N LYS A 141 6.13 -0.60 -17.55
CA LYS A 141 6.48 0.62 -18.27
C LYS A 141 5.24 1.47 -18.53
N LYS A 142 4.20 0.89 -19.12
CA LYS A 142 2.92 1.58 -19.40
C LYS A 142 2.30 2.16 -18.13
N ALA A 143 2.28 1.40 -17.04
CA ALA A 143 1.76 1.84 -15.76
C ALA A 143 2.60 2.98 -15.15
N ALA A 144 3.93 2.91 -15.25
CA ALA A 144 4.83 3.94 -14.75
C ALA A 144 4.69 5.25 -15.54
N ASP A 145 4.65 5.16 -16.88
CA ASP A 145 4.44 6.31 -17.77
C ASP A 145 3.06 6.97 -17.52
N PHE A 146 2.01 6.14 -17.39
CA PHE A 146 0.67 6.61 -17.04
C PHE A 146 0.64 7.37 -15.72
N LEU A 147 1.27 6.81 -14.67
CA LEU A 147 1.30 7.44 -13.35
C LEU A 147 2.07 8.76 -13.37
N GLN A 148 3.21 8.81 -14.06
CA GLN A 148 3.98 10.05 -14.19
C GLN A 148 3.21 11.12 -14.96
N GLN A 149 2.59 10.76 -16.08
CA GLN A 149 1.79 11.70 -16.87
C GLN A 149 0.59 12.25 -16.09
N LYS A 150 -0.07 11.39 -15.33
CA LYS A 150 -1.29 11.75 -14.57
C LYS A 150 -0.99 12.51 -13.28
N TYR A 151 0.16 12.26 -12.65
CA TYR A 151 0.55 12.82 -11.36
C TYR A 151 1.99 13.36 -11.38
N PRO A 152 2.33 14.30 -12.28
CA PRO A 152 3.72 14.74 -12.49
C PRO A 152 4.37 15.36 -11.25
N ASP A 153 3.58 15.99 -10.36
CA ASP A 153 4.07 16.59 -9.11
C ASP A 153 4.24 15.57 -7.97
N ILE A 154 3.72 14.35 -8.14
CA ILE A 154 3.71 13.31 -7.09
C ILE A 154 4.61 12.13 -7.45
N VAL A 155 4.78 11.85 -8.74
CA VAL A 155 5.44 10.66 -9.25
C VAL A 155 6.68 11.01 -10.04
N THR A 156 7.80 10.36 -9.73
CA THR A 156 9.03 10.43 -10.50
C THR A 156 9.40 9.06 -11.02
N LEU A 157 9.67 8.95 -12.32
CA LEU A 157 10.18 7.72 -12.94
C LEU A 157 11.66 7.49 -12.56
N PHE A 158 12.00 6.23 -12.37
CA PHE A 158 13.38 5.78 -12.32
C PHE A 158 13.48 4.34 -12.85
N HIS A 159 14.72 3.89 -13.12
CA HIS A 159 14.96 2.51 -13.52
C HIS A 159 15.72 1.77 -12.41
N ARG A 160 15.29 0.57 -12.09
CA ARG A 160 16.04 -0.33 -11.21
C ARG A 160 17.34 -0.76 -11.89
N LYS A 161 18.29 -1.30 -11.13
CA LYS A 161 19.58 -1.82 -11.67
C LYS A 161 19.42 -2.84 -12.81
N ASN A 162 18.31 -3.58 -12.82
CA ASN A 162 17.97 -4.54 -13.87
C ASN A 162 17.22 -3.91 -15.06
N GLY A 163 17.17 -2.60 -15.16
CA GLY A 163 16.48 -1.86 -16.23
C GLY A 163 14.96 -1.76 -16.07
N MET A 164 14.35 -2.38 -15.06
CA MET A 164 12.89 -2.34 -14.87
C MET A 164 12.43 -0.93 -14.52
N PRO A 165 11.46 -0.36 -15.27
CA PRO A 165 10.88 0.94 -14.95
C PRO A 165 10.08 0.90 -13.65
N GLU A 166 10.26 1.90 -12.83
CA GLU A 166 9.66 2.01 -11.52
C GLU A 166 9.31 3.47 -11.21
N VAL A 167 8.46 3.71 -10.24
CA VAL A 167 8.06 5.04 -9.81
C VAL A 167 8.40 5.28 -8.34
N ARG A 168 8.70 6.53 -8.03
CA ARG A 168 8.89 7.02 -6.66
C ARG A 168 7.86 8.07 -6.37
N LEU A 169 7.21 7.96 -5.21
CA LEU A 169 6.31 8.99 -4.70
C LEU A 169 7.10 10.14 -4.06
N ALA A 170 6.66 11.36 -4.31
CA ALA A 170 7.15 12.54 -3.63
C ALA A 170 6.91 12.45 -2.12
N ARG A 171 7.77 13.11 -1.34
CA ARG A 171 7.59 13.24 0.11
C ARG A 171 6.62 14.39 0.40
N LEU A 172 5.34 14.11 0.36
CA LEU A 172 4.32 15.11 0.63
C LEU A 172 3.80 14.92 2.06
N PRO A 173 3.81 16.00 2.88
CA PRO A 173 3.30 15.95 4.24
C PRO A 173 1.79 15.73 4.25
N ARG A 174 1.26 15.34 5.40
CA ARG A 174 -0.17 15.40 5.64
C ARG A 174 -0.64 16.87 5.61
N ILE A 175 -1.75 17.11 4.93
CA ILE A 175 -2.40 18.43 4.90
C ILE A 175 -3.55 18.37 5.92
N LEU A 176 -3.43 19.11 7.02
CA LEU A 176 -4.44 19.21 8.09
C LEU A 176 -5.60 20.13 7.70
#